data_1e886cdee3a73970244425785c48a0ba
#
_entry.id   1e886cdee3a73970244425785c48a0ba
#
_cell.length_a   1.000
_cell.length_b   1.000
_cell.length_c   1.000
_cell.angle_alpha   90.00
_cell.angle_beta   90.00
_cell.angle_gamma   90.00
#
_symmetry.space_group_name_H-M   'P 1'
#
loop_
_entity.id
_entity.type
_entity.pdbx_description
1 polymer ?
#
loop_
_entity_poly.entity_id
_entity_poly.type
_entity_poly.pdbx_seq_one_letter_code
_entity_poly.pdbx_strand_id
1 'polypeptide(L)'
;MGPVRARLSSAFAALGLAAVAAGCGTTAAVTTGGTARELILSYDDAHATGTLAFPSMTYESVLRFELPAGEHRPIRLRLQAGAEGQLTVTIYESTPLETPGLTLRTITCDVARPDVSDGKDGRWLVADLADMKPLTGVIWIGVRKSGGEPTMWASSVVSGQAFVRNNDPNNFMGLLPTKRTPMLRLEVAP
;
A
#
# COMPACT_ATOMS: atom_id res chain seq x y z
N MET A 1 -30.43 -55.42 -23.43
CA MET A 1 -29.52 -55.22 -22.29
C MET A 1 -28.27 -54.52 -22.81
N GLY A 2 -28.18 -53.23 -22.65
CA GLY A 2 -27.06 -52.39 -23.11
C GLY A 2 -26.35 -51.80 -21.90
N PRO A 3 -25.03 -51.65 -21.90
CA PRO A 3 -24.28 -51.18 -20.74
C PRO A 3 -24.34 -49.67 -20.57
N VAL A 4 -24.65 -49.24 -19.36
CA VAL A 4 -24.62 -47.85 -18.91
C VAL A 4 -23.16 -47.42 -18.74
N ARG A 5 -22.73 -46.40 -19.49
CA ARG A 5 -21.43 -45.74 -19.30
C ARG A 5 -21.58 -44.64 -18.25
N ALA A 6 -20.98 -44.86 -17.09
CA ALA A 6 -20.78 -43.83 -16.08
C ALA A 6 -19.67 -42.83 -16.54
N ARG A 7 -19.99 -41.53 -16.60
CA ARG A 7 -19.02 -40.48 -16.77
C ARG A 7 -18.51 -40.05 -15.38
N LEU A 8 -17.25 -40.31 -15.13
CA LEU A 8 -16.53 -39.72 -13.99
C LEU A 8 -16.13 -38.29 -14.36
N SER A 9 -16.74 -37.33 -13.68
CA SER A 9 -16.29 -35.94 -13.70
C SER A 9 -15.17 -35.80 -12.69
N SER A 10 -13.95 -35.63 -13.17
CA SER A 10 -12.78 -35.31 -12.34
C SER A 10 -12.79 -33.81 -12.03
N ALA A 11 -13.17 -33.45 -10.83
CA ALA A 11 -12.94 -32.11 -10.30
C ALA A 11 -11.50 -32.04 -9.78
N PHE A 12 -10.64 -31.38 -10.54
CA PHE A 12 -9.31 -31.00 -10.05
C PHE A 12 -9.45 -29.79 -9.13
N ALA A 13 -9.37 -30.01 -7.83
CA ALA A 13 -9.14 -28.97 -6.86
C ALA A 13 -7.64 -28.58 -6.90
N ALA A 14 -7.34 -27.41 -7.45
CA ALA A 14 -6.01 -26.84 -7.39
C ALA A 14 -5.76 -26.34 -5.95
N LEU A 15 -5.06 -27.11 -5.15
CA LEU A 15 -4.47 -26.64 -3.89
C LEU A 15 -3.31 -25.70 -4.25
N GLY A 16 -3.50 -24.41 -4.03
CA GLY A 16 -2.44 -23.42 -4.08
C GLY A 16 -1.48 -23.60 -2.90
N LEU A 17 -0.28 -24.06 -3.18
CA LEU A 17 0.80 -24.16 -2.21
C LEU A 17 1.30 -22.74 -1.90
N ALA A 18 0.99 -22.22 -0.70
CA ALA A 18 1.61 -21.02 -0.18
C ALA A 18 3.02 -21.39 0.29
N ALA A 19 4.04 -20.95 -0.45
CA ALA A 19 5.42 -21.06 -0.01
C ALA A 19 5.68 -20.04 1.10
N VAL A 20 5.77 -20.50 2.34
CA VAL A 20 6.22 -19.69 3.48
C VAL A 20 7.75 -19.69 3.44
N ALA A 21 8.33 -18.61 2.96
CA ALA A 21 9.76 -18.35 3.14
C ALA A 21 9.97 -17.80 4.56
N ALA A 22 10.55 -18.62 5.45
CA ALA A 22 10.97 -18.22 6.78
C ALA A 22 12.24 -17.39 6.68
N GLY A 23 12.08 -16.08 6.51
CA GLY A 23 13.13 -15.09 6.70
C GLY A 23 12.55 -14.00 7.61
N CYS A 24 13.36 -13.49 8.55
CA CYS A 24 12.98 -12.45 9.51
C CYS A 24 12.72 -11.11 8.80
N GLY A 25 11.64 -11.01 8.04
CA GLY A 25 11.13 -9.82 7.39
C GLY A 25 9.63 -10.00 7.21
N THR A 26 8.85 -9.05 7.66
CA THR A 26 7.39 -9.04 7.42
C THR A 26 7.14 -8.98 5.93
N THR A 27 6.77 -10.10 5.35
CA THR A 27 6.44 -10.21 3.93
C THR A 27 5.12 -9.47 3.69
N ALA A 28 5.04 -8.66 2.64
CA ALA A 28 3.77 -8.09 2.20
C ALA A 28 2.76 -9.21 1.98
N ALA A 29 1.56 -9.06 2.49
CA ALA A 29 0.49 -9.99 2.18
C ALA A 29 0.16 -9.86 0.68
N VAL A 30 0.40 -10.92 -0.07
CA VAL A 30 0.03 -11.02 -1.48
C VAL A 30 -1.30 -11.74 -1.54
N THR A 31 -2.37 -11.01 -1.82
CA THR A 31 -3.70 -11.60 -2.03
C THR A 31 -4.00 -11.58 -3.53
N THR A 32 -4.23 -12.74 -4.11
CA THR A 32 -4.66 -12.86 -5.51
C THR A 32 -6.17 -12.64 -5.61
N GLY A 33 -6.59 -11.51 -6.14
CA GLY A 33 -7.99 -11.23 -6.48
C GLY A 33 -8.38 -11.92 -7.79
N GLY A 34 -9.59 -12.45 -7.86
CA GLY A 34 -10.07 -13.25 -9.00
C GLY A 34 -10.11 -12.48 -10.34
N THR A 35 -9.78 -13.17 -11.39
CA THR A 35 -9.90 -12.99 -12.85
C THR A 35 -8.76 -12.41 -13.65
N ALA A 36 -7.83 -11.64 -13.15
CA ALA A 36 -6.57 -11.30 -13.80
C ALA A 36 -5.54 -10.93 -12.74
N ARG A 37 -4.94 -11.91 -12.15
CA ARG A 37 -3.66 -11.86 -11.37
C ARG A 37 -3.25 -10.48 -10.78
N GLU A 38 -4.21 -9.70 -10.28
CA GLU A 38 -3.90 -8.49 -9.53
C GLU A 38 -3.21 -8.87 -8.22
N LEU A 39 -2.08 -8.26 -7.95
CA LEU A 39 -1.37 -8.41 -6.69
C LEU A 39 -1.67 -7.19 -5.83
N ILE A 40 -2.10 -7.41 -4.58
CA ILE A 40 -2.28 -6.37 -3.59
C ILE A 40 -1.12 -6.45 -2.61
N LEU A 41 -0.30 -5.41 -2.61
CA LEU A 41 0.82 -5.27 -1.69
C LEU A 41 0.38 -4.43 -0.50
N SER A 42 0.47 -4.98 0.70
CA SER A 42 0.18 -4.28 1.96
C SER A 42 1.05 -4.83 3.09
N TYR A 43 1.28 -3.99 4.09
CA TYR A 43 1.99 -4.36 5.31
C TYR A 43 1.12 -4.19 6.56
N ASP A 44 -0.15 -3.82 6.38
CA ASP A 44 -1.14 -3.74 7.45
C ASP A 44 -1.84 -5.10 7.65
N ASP A 45 -2.44 -5.28 8.82
CA ASP A 45 -3.25 -6.46 9.17
C ASP A 45 -4.74 -6.30 8.84
N ALA A 46 -5.08 -5.31 8.01
CA ALA A 46 -6.43 -4.89 7.67
C ALA A 46 -7.23 -4.31 8.86
N HIS A 47 -6.60 -4.10 10.02
CA HIS A 47 -7.24 -3.54 11.20
C HIS A 47 -6.61 -2.18 11.55
N ALA A 48 -7.38 -1.13 11.41
CA ALA A 48 -6.96 0.19 11.85
C ALA A 48 -7.07 0.31 13.38
N THR A 49 -5.95 0.62 14.03
CA THR A 49 -5.87 0.75 15.49
C THR A 49 -5.66 2.17 15.98
N GLY A 50 -5.47 3.11 15.05
CA GLY A 50 -5.28 4.52 15.35
C GLY A 50 -4.97 5.33 14.12
N THR A 51 -4.72 6.61 14.31
CA THR A 51 -4.41 7.55 13.24
C THR A 51 -2.98 8.07 13.34
N LEU A 52 -2.42 8.44 12.18
CA LEU A 52 -1.19 9.21 12.06
C LEU A 52 -1.57 10.63 11.65
N ALA A 53 -1.16 11.60 12.46
CA ALA A 53 -1.25 13.02 12.13
C ALA A 53 0.04 13.47 11.44
N PHE A 54 -0.07 14.52 10.62
CA PHE A 54 1.06 15.18 9.99
C PHE A 54 1.36 16.49 10.72
N PRO A 55 2.44 16.57 11.53
CA PRO A 55 2.77 17.77 12.30
C PRO A 55 2.95 19.02 11.42
N SER A 56 3.47 18.86 10.22
CA SER A 56 3.64 19.93 9.23
C SER A 56 3.46 19.42 7.80
N MET A 57 3.43 20.33 6.81
CA MET A 57 3.40 19.96 5.38
C MET A 57 4.70 19.32 4.89
N THR A 58 5.79 19.47 5.64
CA THR A 58 7.10 18.90 5.32
C THR A 58 7.29 17.50 5.90
N TYR A 59 6.42 17.10 6.84
CA TYR A 59 6.40 15.74 7.38
C TYR A 59 5.75 14.78 6.40
N GLU A 60 6.44 13.68 6.15
CA GLU A 60 5.98 12.64 5.22
C GLU A 60 6.04 11.28 5.90
N SER A 61 4.96 10.55 5.83
CA SER A 61 4.92 9.12 6.16
C SER A 61 5.29 8.33 4.91
N VAL A 62 6.26 7.45 5.00
CA VAL A 62 6.85 6.76 3.84
C VAL A 62 6.79 5.26 4.04
N LEU A 63 6.28 4.53 3.04
CA LEU A 63 6.31 3.08 2.99
C LEU A 63 7.22 2.59 1.87
N ARG A 64 8.03 1.58 2.18
CA ARG A 64 8.85 0.83 1.24
C ARG A 64 8.08 -0.40 0.77
N PHE A 65 7.91 -0.55 -0.54
CA PHE A 65 7.33 -1.75 -1.16
C PHE A 65 8.39 -2.48 -1.98
N GLU A 66 8.48 -3.77 -1.78
CA GLU A 66 9.29 -4.66 -2.58
C GLU A 66 8.37 -5.41 -3.54
N LEU A 67 8.52 -5.11 -4.83
CA LEU A 67 7.76 -5.77 -5.88
C LEU A 67 8.33 -7.16 -6.14
N PRO A 68 7.51 -8.16 -6.47
CA PRO A 68 8.01 -9.44 -6.96
C PRO A 68 8.94 -9.25 -8.16
N ALA A 69 9.72 -10.28 -8.50
CA ALA A 69 10.60 -10.22 -9.66
C ALA A 69 9.80 -10.02 -10.97
N GLY A 70 10.27 -9.11 -11.82
CA GLY A 70 9.65 -8.74 -13.08
C GLY A 70 9.12 -7.32 -13.11
N GLU A 71 8.48 -6.97 -14.22
CA GLU A 71 7.79 -5.70 -14.41
C GLU A 71 6.34 -5.81 -13.96
N HIS A 72 5.88 -4.82 -13.20
CA HIS A 72 4.51 -4.76 -12.70
C HIS A 72 3.86 -3.46 -13.10
N ARG A 73 2.70 -3.54 -13.76
CA ARG A 73 1.90 -2.36 -14.09
C ARG A 73 1.12 -1.91 -12.84
N PRO A 74 1.35 -0.71 -12.33
CA PRO A 74 0.52 -0.16 -11.26
C PRO A 74 -0.91 0.02 -11.76
N ILE A 75 -1.88 -0.34 -10.94
CA ILE A 75 -3.30 -0.21 -11.24
C ILE A 75 -3.88 0.93 -10.41
N ARG A 76 -3.76 0.81 -9.10
CA ARG A 76 -4.28 1.80 -8.16
C ARG A 76 -3.58 1.75 -6.82
N LEU A 77 -3.64 2.87 -6.13
CA LEU A 77 -3.23 3.00 -4.76
C LEU A 77 -4.46 3.25 -3.90
N ARG A 78 -4.56 2.56 -2.78
CA ARG A 78 -5.58 2.80 -1.76
C ARG A 78 -4.92 3.26 -0.48
N LEU A 79 -5.45 4.31 0.11
CA LEU A 79 -5.06 4.77 1.43
C LEU A 79 -6.31 5.05 2.27
N GLN A 80 -6.22 4.76 3.57
CA GLN A 80 -7.34 4.98 4.48
C GLN A 80 -7.13 6.31 5.22
N ALA A 81 -7.99 7.28 4.93
CA ALA A 81 -7.94 8.60 5.54
C ALA A 81 -8.96 8.74 6.67
N GLY A 82 -8.60 9.50 7.71
CA GLY A 82 -9.40 9.62 8.93
C GLY A 82 -10.03 10.98 9.17
N ALA A 83 -9.47 12.07 8.65
CA ALA A 83 -9.99 13.42 8.86
C ALA A 83 -9.94 14.24 7.57
N GLU A 84 -10.79 15.25 7.51
CA GLU A 84 -10.92 16.15 6.36
C GLU A 84 -9.66 16.94 6.08
N GLY A 85 -9.36 17.13 4.79
CA GLY A 85 -8.24 17.92 4.33
C GLY A 85 -7.72 17.46 2.98
N GLN A 86 -6.45 17.73 2.71
CA GLN A 86 -5.82 17.36 1.47
C GLN A 86 -4.49 16.64 1.73
N LEU A 87 -4.32 15.51 1.07
CA LEU A 87 -3.11 14.69 1.10
C LEU A 87 -2.40 14.72 -0.25
N THR A 88 -1.09 14.82 -0.20
CA THR A 88 -0.23 14.56 -1.36
C THR A 88 0.42 13.21 -1.20
N VAL A 89 0.23 12.35 -2.19
CA VAL A 89 0.88 11.05 -2.31
C VAL A 89 1.97 11.16 -3.37
N THR A 90 3.17 10.71 -3.06
CA THR A 90 4.30 10.72 -3.99
C THR A 90 4.87 9.30 -4.08
N ILE A 91 5.00 8.80 -5.30
CA ILE A 91 5.66 7.52 -5.59
C ILE A 91 7.08 7.83 -6.04
N TYR A 92 8.04 7.16 -5.43
CA TYR A 92 9.46 7.35 -5.66
C TYR A 92 10.11 6.06 -6.16
N GLU A 93 11.09 6.21 -7.02
CA GLU A 93 12.08 5.18 -7.30
C GLU A 93 12.97 4.96 -6.08
N SER A 94 13.49 3.76 -5.90
CA SER A 94 14.49 3.49 -4.87
C SER A 94 15.88 3.90 -5.35
N THR A 95 16.65 4.56 -4.47
CA THR A 95 18.07 4.77 -4.72
C THR A 95 18.87 3.49 -4.44
N PRO A 96 20.14 3.40 -4.89
CA PRO A 96 21.03 2.30 -4.50
C PRO A 96 21.27 2.17 -2.99
N LEU A 97 21.00 3.24 -2.21
CA LEU A 97 21.07 3.24 -0.74
C LEU A 97 19.74 2.86 -0.09
N GLU A 98 18.80 2.32 -0.86
CA GLU A 98 17.45 1.96 -0.38
C GLU A 98 16.73 3.11 0.32
N THR A 99 16.76 4.27 -0.29
CA THR A 99 16.01 5.47 0.16
C THR A 99 15.14 6.00 -0.97
N PRO A 100 14.09 6.79 -0.69
CA PRO A 100 13.30 7.45 -1.73
C PRO A 100 14.18 8.34 -2.62
N GLY A 101 14.17 8.07 -3.92
CA GLY A 101 14.94 8.75 -4.95
C GLY A 101 14.10 9.69 -5.83
N LEU A 102 14.15 9.49 -7.14
CA LEU A 102 13.40 10.28 -8.09
C LEU A 102 11.90 10.10 -7.94
N THR A 103 11.16 11.19 -8.07
CA THR A 103 9.70 11.17 -8.10
C THR A 103 9.21 10.57 -9.42
N LEU A 104 8.47 9.49 -9.34
CA LEU A 104 7.80 8.86 -10.48
C LEU A 104 6.42 9.45 -10.71
N ARG A 105 5.69 9.74 -9.63
CA ARG A 105 4.32 10.29 -9.68
C ARG A 105 4.02 11.09 -8.42
N THR A 106 3.24 12.15 -8.59
CA THR A 106 2.62 12.88 -7.47
C THR A 106 1.13 12.98 -7.71
N ILE A 107 0.34 12.71 -6.69
CA ILE A 107 -1.13 12.73 -6.73
C ILE A 107 -1.62 13.53 -5.53
N THR A 108 -2.58 14.41 -5.76
CA THR A 108 -3.29 15.12 -4.69
C THR A 108 -4.65 14.46 -4.49
N CYS A 109 -4.96 14.11 -3.25
CA CYS A 109 -6.20 13.49 -2.85
C CYS A 109 -6.95 14.41 -1.89
N ASP A 110 -8.17 14.79 -2.25
CA ASP A 110 -9.07 15.49 -1.34
C ASP A 110 -9.73 14.48 -0.43
N VAL A 111 -9.57 14.68 0.87
CA VAL A 111 -10.20 13.91 1.93
C VAL A 111 -11.47 14.64 2.34
N ALA A 112 -12.61 14.19 1.86
CA ALA A 112 -13.89 14.70 2.32
C ALA A 112 -14.10 14.34 3.79
N ARG A 113 -14.88 15.16 4.50
CA ARG A 113 -15.30 14.86 5.87
C ARG A 113 -15.94 13.47 5.92
N PRO A 114 -15.50 12.58 6.84
CA PRO A 114 -16.11 11.27 6.97
C PRO A 114 -17.60 11.41 7.23
N ASP A 115 -18.42 10.70 6.48
CA ASP A 115 -19.84 10.59 6.78
C ASP A 115 -20.01 9.68 8.02
N VAL A 116 -21.03 9.95 8.83
CA VAL A 116 -21.35 9.13 10.01
C VAL A 116 -21.61 7.66 9.64
N SER A 117 -21.97 7.42 8.36
CA SER A 117 -22.18 6.09 7.79
C SER A 117 -20.89 5.32 7.48
N ASP A 118 -19.72 5.98 7.39
CA ASP A 118 -18.45 5.34 7.03
C ASP A 118 -17.83 4.50 8.18
N GLY A 119 -18.49 4.45 9.34
CA GLY A 119 -18.07 3.68 10.50
C GLY A 119 -16.81 4.23 11.18
N LYS A 120 -16.25 3.43 12.11
CA LYS A 120 -15.04 3.80 12.88
C LYS A 120 -13.76 3.70 12.04
N ASP A 121 -13.83 3.11 10.85
CA ASP A 121 -12.65 2.68 10.10
C ASP A 121 -12.17 3.70 9.06
N GLY A 122 -12.79 4.88 8.97
CA GLY A 122 -12.40 5.90 8.00
C GLY A 122 -12.69 5.49 6.55
N ARG A 123 -12.39 6.38 5.62
CA ARG A 123 -12.68 6.21 4.20
C ARG A 123 -11.45 5.78 3.42
N TRP A 124 -11.59 4.76 2.56
CA TRP A 124 -10.58 4.42 1.58
C TRP A 124 -10.61 5.42 0.41
N LEU A 125 -9.52 6.14 0.22
CA LEU A 125 -9.25 6.92 -0.98
C LEU A 125 -8.59 6.01 -2.01
N VAL A 126 -8.98 6.17 -3.26
CA VAL A 126 -8.45 5.39 -4.37
C VAL A 126 -7.84 6.36 -5.38
N ALA A 127 -6.56 6.19 -5.66
CA ALA A 127 -5.85 6.90 -6.72
C ALA A 127 -5.57 5.93 -7.88
N ASP A 128 -5.97 6.31 -9.09
CA ASP A 128 -5.71 5.57 -10.32
C ASP A 128 -4.24 5.76 -10.73
N LEU A 129 -3.57 4.65 -11.05
CA LEU A 129 -2.17 4.60 -11.48
C LEU A 129 -2.00 3.96 -12.85
N ALA A 130 -3.08 3.66 -13.57
CA ALA A 130 -3.05 2.90 -14.82
C ALA A 130 -2.24 3.57 -15.95
N ASP A 131 -2.01 4.88 -15.86
CA ASP A 131 -1.19 5.66 -16.79
C ASP A 131 0.32 5.68 -16.45
N MET A 132 0.71 5.07 -15.33
CA MET A 132 2.13 4.95 -14.96
C MET A 132 2.84 3.88 -15.79
N LYS A 133 4.14 4.09 -15.98
CA LYS A 133 5.01 3.05 -16.53
C LYS A 133 5.11 1.86 -15.58
N PRO A 134 5.40 0.66 -16.11
CA PRO A 134 5.69 -0.49 -15.27
C PRO A 134 6.78 -0.21 -14.24
N LEU A 135 6.64 -0.80 -13.06
CA LEU A 135 7.54 -0.66 -11.93
C LEU A 135 8.29 -1.97 -11.71
N THR A 136 9.51 -1.89 -11.20
CA THR A 136 10.35 -3.04 -10.84
C THR A 136 11.04 -2.82 -9.51
N GLY A 137 11.39 -3.91 -8.83
CA GLY A 137 12.22 -3.89 -7.63
C GLY A 137 11.58 -3.16 -6.45
N VAL A 138 12.32 -2.25 -5.82
CA VAL A 138 11.85 -1.51 -4.64
C VAL A 138 11.34 -0.14 -5.06
N ILE A 139 10.15 0.20 -4.55
CA ILE A 139 9.56 1.53 -4.68
C ILE A 139 9.21 2.08 -3.30
N TRP A 140 9.08 3.39 -3.22
CA TRP A 140 8.68 4.08 -2.01
C TRP A 140 7.43 4.91 -2.26
N ILE A 141 6.51 4.92 -1.30
CA ILE A 141 5.30 5.72 -1.38
C ILE A 141 5.26 6.62 -0.15
N GLY A 142 5.37 7.91 -0.39
CA GLY A 142 5.29 8.94 0.63
C GLY A 142 3.91 9.58 0.66
N VAL A 143 3.40 9.88 1.84
CA VAL A 143 2.16 10.61 2.04
C VAL A 143 2.39 11.76 3.02
N ARG A 144 1.95 12.94 2.65
CA ARG A 144 2.02 14.15 3.49
C ARG A 144 0.75 14.96 3.38
N LYS A 145 0.48 15.82 4.35
CA LYS A 145 -0.60 16.80 4.22
C LYS A 145 -0.20 17.91 3.25
N SER A 146 -1.15 18.40 2.48
CA SER A 146 -1.00 19.57 1.61
C SER A 146 -2.04 20.66 1.87
N GLY A 147 -3.06 20.37 2.68
CA GLY A 147 -4.06 21.33 3.11
C GLY A 147 -4.93 20.78 4.23
N GLY A 148 -5.43 21.63 5.11
CA GLY A 148 -6.20 21.21 6.27
C GLY A 148 -5.41 20.39 7.29
N GLU A 149 -6.11 19.58 8.06
CA GLU A 149 -5.53 18.67 9.06
C GLU A 149 -5.95 17.20 8.83
N PRO A 150 -5.70 16.65 7.62
CA PRO A 150 -6.02 15.26 7.34
C PRO A 150 -5.19 14.33 8.21
N THR A 151 -5.74 13.17 8.52
CA THR A 151 -5.02 12.07 9.15
C THR A 151 -5.06 10.83 8.27
N MET A 152 -4.13 9.91 8.48
CA MET A 152 -4.20 8.56 7.92
C MET A 152 -4.48 7.56 9.02
N TRP A 153 -5.25 6.53 8.71
CA TRP A 153 -5.36 5.39 9.58
C TRP A 153 -4.09 4.53 9.54
N ALA A 154 -3.79 3.90 10.65
CA ALA A 154 -2.64 3.03 10.80
C ALA A 154 -2.97 1.79 11.62
N SER A 155 -2.34 0.69 11.26
CA SER A 155 -2.28 -0.56 12.00
C SER A 155 -1.23 -0.48 13.12
N SER A 156 -1.40 -1.28 14.16
CA SER A 156 -0.40 -1.47 15.21
C SER A 156 0.76 -2.39 14.78
N VAL A 157 0.68 -2.98 13.61
CA VAL A 157 1.75 -3.83 13.07
C VAL A 157 3.02 -3.02 12.86
N VAL A 158 4.15 -3.51 13.36
CA VAL A 158 5.47 -2.97 13.09
C VAL A 158 6.05 -3.74 11.91
N SER A 159 5.85 -3.20 10.70
CA SER A 159 6.27 -3.88 9.48
C SER A 159 7.77 -3.82 9.21
N GLY A 160 8.49 -2.87 9.83
CA GLY A 160 9.88 -2.54 9.45
C GLY A 160 10.00 -1.84 8.08
N GLN A 161 8.89 -1.62 7.39
CA GLN A 161 8.82 -1.00 6.07
C GLN A 161 8.17 0.39 6.09
N ALA A 162 7.77 0.86 7.27
CA ALA A 162 7.14 2.16 7.47
C ALA A 162 8.09 3.11 8.19
N PHE A 163 8.21 4.32 7.64
CA PHE A 163 9.13 5.35 8.08
C PHE A 163 8.42 6.70 8.13
N VAL A 164 9.02 7.65 8.82
CA VAL A 164 8.70 9.07 8.72
C VAL A 164 9.95 9.85 8.35
N ARG A 165 9.79 10.96 7.64
CA ARG A 165 10.86 11.93 7.40
C ARG A 165 10.32 13.35 7.47
N ASN A 166 11.19 14.31 7.72
CA ASN A 166 10.88 15.73 7.62
C ASN A 166 11.79 16.36 6.57
N ASN A 167 11.19 16.92 5.55
CA ASN A 167 11.88 17.56 4.43
C ASN A 167 12.06 19.09 4.64
N ASP A 168 11.83 19.61 5.85
CA ASP A 168 12.07 21.00 6.19
C ASP A 168 13.59 21.28 6.16
N PRO A 169 14.07 22.20 5.34
CA PRO A 169 15.51 22.51 5.28
C PRO A 169 16.08 23.02 6.60
N ASN A 170 15.25 23.61 7.48
CA ASN A 170 15.67 24.10 8.79
C ASN A 170 15.55 23.03 9.91
N ASN A 171 14.84 21.97 9.64
CA ASN A 171 14.61 20.87 10.58
C ASN A 171 14.57 19.54 9.85
N PHE A 172 15.59 19.29 9.04
CA PHE A 172 15.68 18.06 8.24
C PHE A 172 15.82 16.84 9.15
N MET A 173 15.00 15.85 8.88
CA MET A 173 15.05 14.55 9.53
C MET A 173 15.01 13.47 8.45
N GLY A 174 16.02 12.64 8.40
CA GLY A 174 16.08 11.48 7.49
C GLY A 174 14.98 10.45 7.79
N LEU A 175 15.04 9.31 7.13
CA LEU A 175 14.09 8.22 7.36
C LEU A 175 14.25 7.64 8.77
N LEU A 176 13.21 7.73 9.58
CA LEU A 176 13.13 7.11 10.89
C LEU A 176 12.01 6.05 10.88
N PRO A 177 12.28 4.82 11.36
CA PRO A 177 11.27 3.77 11.40
C PRO A 177 10.12 4.15 12.34
N THR A 178 8.90 3.78 11.96
CA THR A 178 7.71 4.00 12.79
C THR A 178 7.29 2.72 13.51
N LYS A 179 6.58 2.89 14.63
CA LYS A 179 5.94 1.80 15.38
C LYS A 179 4.54 1.44 14.84
N ARG A 180 4.07 2.13 13.82
CA ARG A 180 2.76 1.93 13.21
C ARG A 180 2.90 1.92 11.70
N THR A 181 2.16 1.06 11.06
CA THR A 181 2.13 0.96 9.59
C THR A 181 0.91 1.68 9.05
N PRO A 182 1.08 2.69 8.18
CA PRO A 182 -0.03 3.33 7.49
C PRO A 182 -0.89 2.31 6.74
N MET A 183 -2.20 2.51 6.78
CA MET A 183 -3.17 1.72 6.00
C MET A 183 -3.10 2.16 4.53
N LEU A 184 -2.13 1.59 3.82
CA LEU A 184 -1.83 1.91 2.43
C LEU A 184 -1.58 0.62 1.65
N ARG A 185 -2.22 0.49 0.48
CA ARG A 185 -2.18 -0.70 -0.37
C ARG A 185 -1.91 -0.31 -1.80
N LEU A 186 -0.95 -1.00 -2.41
CA LEU A 186 -0.63 -0.85 -3.82
C LEU A 186 -1.15 -2.07 -4.59
N GLU A 187 -1.94 -1.84 -5.61
CA GLU A 187 -2.43 -2.87 -6.53
C GLU A 187 -1.64 -2.79 -7.83
N VAL A 188 -1.09 -3.92 -8.23
CA VAL A 188 -0.31 -4.06 -9.47
C VAL A 188 -0.75 -5.29 -10.26
N ALA A 189 -0.57 -5.26 -11.59
CA ALA A 189 -0.67 -6.43 -12.46
C ALA A 189 0.74 -6.84 -12.91
N PRO A 190 0.97 -8.15 -13.15
CA PRO A 190 2.18 -8.65 -13.73
C PRO A 190 2.41 -8.14 -15.14
#